data_4678ec06d49626878bd3f39f8ca349a3
#
_entry.id   4678ec06d49626878bd3f39f8ca349a3
#
_cell.length_a   1.000
_cell.length_b   1.000
_cell.length_c   1.000
_cell.angle_alpha   90.00
_cell.angle_beta   90.00
_cell.angle_gamma   90.00
#
_symmetry.space_group_name_H-M   'P 1'
#
loop_
_entity.id
_entity.type
_entity.pdbx_description
1 polymer ?
#
loop_
_entity_poly.entity_id
_entity_poly.type
_entity_poly.pdbx_seq_one_letter_code
_entity_poly.pdbx_strand_id
1 'polypeptide(L)'
;MILRYLLNDNQEMADQAEQYLNSENAFVTIEVIAEVVYVLKSVYSLKRTAIADTVKGFLNLADCREMDVVRVALDTFAAHNLDFVDCVLYGYNRVKGIQIATFDKKLLKLIAEH
;
A
#
# COMPACT_ATOMS: atom_id res chain seq x y z
N MET A 1 -0.74 -11.27 -9.69
CA MET A 1 0.69 -11.59 -9.81
C MET A 1 1.49 -11.16 -8.58
N ILE A 2 1.45 -9.90 -8.23
CA ILE A 2 2.14 -9.38 -7.05
C ILE A 2 1.71 -10.10 -5.77
N LEU A 3 0.42 -10.31 -5.60
CA LEU A 3 -0.12 -10.98 -4.43
C LEU A 3 0.41 -12.40 -4.29
N ARG A 4 0.48 -13.14 -5.39
CA ARG A 4 1.00 -14.51 -5.36
C ARG A 4 2.49 -14.54 -5.08
N TYR A 5 3.24 -13.55 -5.55
CA TYR A 5 4.65 -13.42 -5.20
C TYR A 5 4.81 -13.23 -3.69
N LEU A 6 4.04 -12.33 -3.10
CA LEU A 6 4.12 -12.03 -1.67
C LEU A 6 3.76 -13.24 -0.81
N LEU A 7 2.76 -14.01 -1.24
CA LEU A 7 2.24 -15.13 -0.47
C LEU A 7 2.85 -16.48 -0.87
N ASN A 8 3.54 -16.51 -2.01
CA ASN A 8 4.17 -17.72 -2.55
C ASN A 8 3.18 -18.89 -2.68
N ASP A 9 1.93 -18.58 -3.04
CA ASP A 9 0.85 -19.58 -3.15
C ASP A 9 1.02 -20.53 -4.33
N ASN A 10 1.70 -20.07 -5.38
CA ASN A 10 1.87 -20.82 -6.62
C ASN A 10 3.28 -20.53 -7.15
N GLN A 11 4.11 -21.59 -7.22
CA GLN A 11 5.52 -21.43 -7.58
C GLN A 11 5.71 -20.86 -8.99
N GLU A 12 4.90 -21.31 -9.95
CA GLU A 12 5.00 -20.82 -11.32
C GLU A 12 4.68 -19.32 -11.40
N MET A 13 3.62 -18.90 -10.72
CA MET A 13 3.22 -17.49 -10.68
C MET A 13 4.24 -16.65 -9.93
N ALA A 14 4.82 -17.21 -8.86
CA ALA A 14 5.87 -16.52 -8.11
C ALA A 14 7.11 -16.32 -8.96
N ASP A 15 7.50 -17.34 -9.75
CA ASP A 15 8.66 -17.23 -10.66
C ASP A 15 8.43 -16.18 -11.73
N GLN A 16 7.23 -16.13 -12.32
CA GLN A 16 6.86 -15.12 -13.31
C GLN A 16 6.89 -13.71 -12.70
N ALA A 17 6.36 -13.56 -11.50
CA ALA A 17 6.36 -12.28 -10.80
C ALA A 17 7.79 -11.83 -10.49
N GLU A 18 8.65 -12.75 -10.06
CA GLU A 18 10.04 -12.45 -9.79
C GLU A 18 10.77 -11.98 -11.05
N GLN A 19 10.53 -12.65 -12.19
CA GLN A 19 11.10 -12.21 -13.47
C GLN A 19 10.64 -10.80 -13.82
N TYR A 20 9.36 -10.50 -13.62
CA TYR A 20 8.82 -9.16 -13.86
C TYR A 20 9.49 -8.12 -12.96
N LEU A 21 9.63 -8.42 -11.67
CA LEU A 21 10.22 -7.50 -10.70
C LEU A 21 11.70 -7.23 -10.96
N ASN A 22 12.40 -8.18 -11.56
CA ASN A 22 13.81 -8.02 -11.91
C ASN A 22 14.02 -7.29 -13.22
N SER A 23 12.95 -6.94 -13.95
CA SER A 23 13.06 -6.18 -15.18
C SER A 23 13.35 -4.69 -14.86
N GLU A 24 14.02 -4.01 -15.79
CA GLU A 24 14.36 -2.59 -15.62
C GLU A 24 13.13 -1.68 -15.54
N ASN A 25 11.99 -2.14 -16.07
CA ASN A 25 10.77 -1.34 -16.17
C ASN A 25 9.74 -1.71 -15.10
N ALA A 26 10.10 -2.57 -14.15
CA ALA A 26 9.16 -2.98 -13.11
C ALA A 26 8.88 -1.83 -12.16
N PHE A 27 7.65 -1.37 -12.13
CA PHE A 27 7.20 -0.42 -11.11
C PHE A 27 5.73 -0.69 -10.79
N VAL A 28 5.30 -0.19 -9.63
CA VAL A 28 3.97 -0.46 -9.09
C VAL A 28 3.25 0.87 -8.88
N THR A 29 1.98 0.92 -9.26
CA THR A 29 1.15 2.10 -9.03
C THR A 29 0.46 1.99 -7.66
N ILE A 30 -0.01 3.13 -7.16
CA ILE A 30 -0.77 3.16 -5.89
C ILE A 30 -2.03 2.31 -6.01
N GLU A 31 -2.67 2.28 -7.18
CA GLU A 31 -3.88 1.48 -7.40
C GLU A 31 -3.59 -0.02 -7.19
N VAL A 32 -2.45 -0.50 -7.67
CA VAL A 32 -2.06 -1.90 -7.47
C VAL A 32 -1.77 -2.17 -5.99
N ILE A 33 -1.09 -1.26 -5.31
CA ILE A 33 -0.84 -1.39 -3.87
C ILE A 33 -2.17 -1.46 -3.10
N ALA A 34 -3.12 -0.60 -3.45
CA ALA A 34 -4.44 -0.60 -2.79
C ALA A 34 -5.16 -1.93 -2.99
N GLU A 35 -5.09 -2.50 -4.18
CA GLU A 35 -5.68 -3.81 -4.47
C GLU A 35 -5.04 -4.91 -3.62
N VAL A 36 -3.71 -4.92 -3.53
CA VAL A 36 -2.98 -5.89 -2.71
C VAL A 36 -3.39 -5.76 -1.25
N VAL A 37 -3.44 -4.56 -0.71
CA VAL A 37 -3.85 -4.30 0.68
C VAL A 37 -5.27 -4.82 0.92
N TYR A 38 -6.18 -4.53 0.00
CA TYR A 38 -7.57 -4.97 0.11
C TYR A 38 -7.67 -6.51 0.17
N VAL A 39 -6.96 -7.21 -0.71
CA VAL A 39 -6.99 -8.67 -0.77
C VAL A 39 -6.36 -9.27 0.48
N LEU A 40 -5.22 -8.74 0.93
CA LEU A 40 -4.56 -9.26 2.15
C LEU A 40 -5.47 -9.10 3.36
N LYS A 41 -6.22 -8.01 3.44
CA LYS A 41 -7.14 -7.77 4.53
C LYS A 41 -8.40 -8.62 4.42
N SER A 42 -9.03 -8.65 3.25
CA SER A 42 -10.36 -9.24 3.07
C SER A 42 -10.34 -10.73 2.83
N VAL A 43 -9.38 -11.23 2.06
CA VAL A 43 -9.31 -12.64 1.68
C VAL A 43 -8.46 -13.42 2.68
N TYR A 44 -7.32 -12.88 3.07
CA TYR A 44 -6.37 -13.56 3.94
C TYR A 44 -6.45 -13.15 5.41
N SER A 45 -7.25 -12.14 5.72
CA SER A 45 -7.52 -11.69 7.09
C SER A 45 -6.28 -11.32 7.89
N LEU A 46 -5.27 -10.78 7.23
CA LEU A 46 -4.04 -10.36 7.90
C LEU A 46 -4.29 -9.09 8.73
N LYS A 47 -3.52 -8.94 9.80
CA LYS A 47 -3.56 -7.75 10.63
C LYS A 47 -2.95 -6.56 9.89
N ARG A 48 -3.38 -5.35 10.24
CA ARG A 48 -2.92 -4.11 9.59
C ARG A 48 -1.40 -3.98 9.62
N THR A 49 -0.76 -4.28 10.76
CA THR A 49 0.70 -4.21 10.88
C THR A 49 1.38 -5.22 9.96
N ALA A 50 0.84 -6.44 9.87
CA ALA A 50 1.38 -7.47 8.99
C ALA A 50 1.24 -7.08 7.52
N ILE A 51 0.11 -6.49 7.14
CA ILE A 51 -0.11 -6.00 5.77
C ILE A 51 0.92 -4.92 5.42
N ALA A 52 1.07 -3.92 6.31
CA ALA A 52 2.01 -2.83 6.09
C ALA A 52 3.45 -3.35 5.93
N ASP A 53 3.87 -4.27 6.80
CA ASP A 53 5.23 -4.83 6.74
C ASP A 53 5.44 -5.65 5.46
N THR A 54 4.45 -6.44 5.06
CA THR A 54 4.52 -7.25 3.86
C THR A 54 4.66 -6.37 2.61
N VAL A 55 3.84 -5.33 2.51
CA VAL A 55 3.87 -4.44 1.36
C VAL A 55 5.17 -3.62 1.33
N LYS A 56 5.63 -3.15 2.48
CA LYS A 56 6.93 -2.45 2.56
C LYS A 56 8.08 -3.34 2.11
N GLY A 57 8.05 -4.61 2.48
CA GLY A 57 9.05 -5.57 2.00
C GLY A 57 9.03 -5.71 0.49
N PHE A 58 7.85 -5.79 -0.09
CA PHE A 58 7.69 -5.83 -1.54
C PHE A 58 8.25 -4.59 -2.22
N LEU A 59 8.02 -3.40 -1.63
CA LEU A 59 8.47 -2.14 -2.21
C LEU A 59 10.00 -2.01 -2.26
N ASN A 60 10.73 -2.83 -1.53
CA ASN A 60 12.18 -2.89 -1.66
C ASN A 60 12.62 -3.57 -2.97
N LEU A 61 11.71 -4.30 -3.63
CA LEU A 61 12.00 -5.05 -4.85
C LEU A 61 11.46 -4.36 -6.10
N ALA A 62 10.62 -3.34 -5.95
CA ALA A 62 9.96 -2.67 -7.07
C ALA A 62 9.89 -1.17 -6.82
N ASP A 63 9.89 -0.38 -7.89
CA ASP A 63 9.73 1.06 -7.80
C ASP A 63 8.26 1.44 -7.75
N CYS A 64 7.98 2.54 -7.05
CA CYS A 64 6.66 3.15 -7.03
C CYS A 64 6.86 4.66 -7.15
N ARG A 65 6.11 5.31 -8.04
CA ARG A 65 6.28 6.75 -8.31
C ARG A 65 6.06 7.62 -7.08
N GLU A 66 5.09 7.24 -6.26
CA GLU A 66 4.71 7.99 -5.07
C GLU A 66 5.18 7.26 -3.81
N MET A 67 6.42 6.78 -3.82
CA MET A 67 6.95 5.93 -2.75
C MET A 67 6.82 6.58 -1.36
N ASP A 68 7.10 7.87 -1.26
CA ASP A 68 7.00 8.59 0.01
C ASP A 68 5.55 8.67 0.51
N VAL A 69 4.61 8.91 -0.41
CA VAL A 69 3.17 8.90 -0.08
C VAL A 69 2.74 7.50 0.36
N VAL A 70 3.16 6.47 -0.37
CA VAL A 70 2.82 5.08 -0.05
C VAL A 70 3.35 4.68 1.32
N ARG A 71 4.58 5.06 1.66
CA ARG A 71 5.15 4.75 2.98
C ARG A 71 4.35 5.40 4.10
N VAL A 72 3.98 6.67 3.95
CA VAL A 72 3.12 7.35 4.93
C VAL A 72 1.76 6.65 5.01
N ALA A 73 1.19 6.28 3.87
CA ALA A 73 -0.10 5.59 3.83
C ALA A 73 -0.04 4.25 4.57
N LEU A 74 1.03 3.47 4.38
CA LEU A 74 1.19 2.19 5.05
C LEU A 74 1.38 2.35 6.57
N ASP A 75 2.16 3.33 7.00
CA ASP A 75 2.33 3.62 8.42
C ASP A 75 1.00 4.04 9.05
N THR A 76 0.23 4.86 8.36
CA THR A 76 -1.09 5.30 8.81
C THR A 76 -2.06 4.13 8.86
N PHE A 77 -2.04 3.27 7.86
CA PHE A 77 -2.89 2.08 7.80
C PHE A 77 -2.61 1.14 8.97
N ALA A 78 -1.33 0.97 9.32
CA ALA A 78 -0.95 0.11 10.45
C ALA A 78 -1.44 0.66 11.79
N ALA A 79 -1.45 2.00 11.95
CA ALA A 79 -1.71 2.67 13.21
C ALA A 79 -3.17 3.08 13.42
N HIS A 80 -3.96 3.19 12.36
CA HIS A 80 -5.32 3.73 12.42
C HIS A 80 -6.31 2.81 11.72
N ASN A 81 -7.57 2.83 12.18
CA ASN A 81 -8.65 2.03 11.58
C ASN A 81 -9.30 2.81 10.42
N LEU A 82 -8.53 3.02 9.36
CA LEU A 82 -8.96 3.69 8.13
C LEU A 82 -8.77 2.78 6.94
N ASP A 83 -9.57 2.98 5.90
CA ASP A 83 -9.35 2.29 4.63
C ASP A 83 -8.03 2.77 4.03
N PHE A 84 -7.38 1.90 3.24
CA PHE A 84 -6.09 2.24 2.66
C PHE A 84 -6.17 3.48 1.75
N VAL A 85 -7.26 3.63 0.99
CA VAL A 85 -7.46 4.80 0.12
C VAL A 85 -7.44 6.09 0.95
N ASP A 86 -8.09 6.09 2.12
CA ASP A 86 -8.07 7.25 3.02
C ASP A 86 -6.67 7.51 3.56
N CYS A 87 -5.91 6.44 3.82
CA CYS A 87 -4.52 6.57 4.24
C CYS A 87 -3.66 7.19 3.14
N VAL A 88 -3.92 6.86 1.87
CA VAL A 88 -3.24 7.46 0.73
C VAL A 88 -3.57 8.94 0.64
N LEU A 89 -4.83 9.32 0.83
CA LEU A 89 -5.21 10.73 0.86
C LEU A 89 -4.48 11.48 1.96
N TYR A 90 -4.40 10.89 3.14
CA TYR A 90 -3.63 11.47 4.23
C TYR A 90 -2.15 11.62 3.85
N GLY A 91 -1.58 10.61 3.19
CA GLY A 91 -0.20 10.66 2.71
C GLY A 91 0.03 11.82 1.73
N TYR A 92 -0.87 12.04 0.79
CA TYR A 92 -0.79 13.18 -0.12
C TYR A 92 -0.83 14.51 0.63
N ASN A 93 -1.70 14.61 1.63
CA ASN A 93 -1.79 15.82 2.45
C ASN A 93 -0.49 16.08 3.19
N ARG A 94 0.07 15.05 3.83
CA ARG A 94 1.27 15.19 4.66
C ARG A 94 2.54 15.40 3.83
N VAL A 95 2.68 14.69 2.73
CA VAL A 95 3.92 14.70 1.93
C VAL A 95 3.92 15.83 0.90
N LYS A 96 2.79 16.01 0.22
CA LYS A 96 2.69 16.97 -0.89
C LYS A 96 1.98 18.28 -0.50
N GLY A 97 1.40 18.36 0.69
CA GLY A 97 0.64 19.52 1.10
C GLY A 97 -0.67 19.73 0.35
N ILE A 98 -1.20 18.67 -0.28
CA ILE A 98 -2.41 18.74 -1.06
C ILE A 98 -3.62 18.77 -0.14
N GLN A 99 -4.53 19.73 -0.36
CA GLN A 99 -5.77 19.79 0.40
C GLN A 99 -6.68 18.63 0.00
N ILE A 100 -7.23 17.93 0.98
CA ILE A 100 -8.04 16.73 0.76
C ILE A 100 -9.52 17.08 0.92
N ALA A 101 -10.30 16.75 -0.12
CA ALA A 101 -11.76 16.86 -0.09
C ALA A 101 -12.32 15.49 0.31
N THR A 102 -12.82 15.37 1.54
CA THR A 102 -13.37 14.13 2.05
C THR A 102 -14.50 14.43 3.03
N PHE A 103 -15.43 13.48 3.13
CA PHE A 103 -16.49 13.52 4.15
C PHE A 103 -16.21 12.55 5.30
N ASP A 104 -15.11 11.79 5.25
CA ASP A 104 -14.78 10.87 6.31
C ASP A 104 -14.30 11.61 7.55
N LYS A 105 -15.05 11.45 8.65
CA LYS A 105 -14.78 12.17 9.90
C LYS A 105 -13.47 11.76 10.54
N LYS A 106 -13.11 10.48 10.45
CA LYS A 106 -11.84 9.97 11.02
C LYS A 106 -10.65 10.56 10.29
N LEU A 107 -10.72 10.64 8.96
CA LEU A 107 -9.66 11.22 8.15
C LEU A 107 -9.53 12.73 8.40
N LEU A 108 -10.66 13.44 8.45
CA LEU A 108 -10.63 14.87 8.74
C LEU A 108 -10.01 15.16 10.11
N LYS A 109 -10.35 14.36 11.10
CA LYS A 109 -9.77 14.51 12.44
C LYS A 109 -8.27 14.28 12.42
N LEU A 110 -7.80 13.24 11.72
CA LEU A 110 -6.39 12.93 11.63
C LEU A 110 -5.61 14.05 10.96
N ILE A 111 -6.15 14.61 9.87
CA ILE A 111 -5.54 15.73 9.16
C ILE A 111 -5.46 16.95 10.09
N ALA A 112 -6.52 17.24 10.84
CA ALA A 112 -6.57 18.39 11.74
C ALA A 112 -5.59 18.28 12.91
N GLU A 113 -5.26 17.06 13.37
CA GLU A 113 -4.30 16.84 14.47
C GLU A 113 -2.85 17.13 14.05
N HIS A 114 -2.60 17.24 12.77
CA HIS A 114 -1.27 17.46 12.23
C HIS A 114 -1.22 18.68 11.35
#